data_6de30567a63963979179ed55d0972619
#
_entry.id   6de30567a63963979179ed55d0972619
#
_cell.length_a   1.000
_cell.length_b   1.000
_cell.length_c   1.000
_cell.angle_alpha   90.00
_cell.angle_beta   90.00
_cell.angle_gamma   90.00
#
_symmetry.space_group_name_H-M   'P 1'
#
loop_
_entity.id
_entity.type
_entity.pdbx_description
1 polymer ?
#
loop_
_entity_poly.entity_id
_entity_poly.type
_entity_poly.pdbx_seq_one_letter_code
_entity_poly.pdbx_strand_id
1 'polypeptide(L)'
;GEALNKNDFKNIKEVVVCELIPEVVVAAKKYMTGKVDDTDFTNGLFTDSRAKVLVEDGRNYLMATNQKFDMINADLFLPYQRGTGSLYSLEHYQSAKKRLNPGGVYVQWLPLYQVSEYEFGVITQTMLTAFDQVTLWRHNFRPGGEIVALIGHQDSSPIPINELGVENIKRKNIPNYDHEVIQNLHIPNQRDILLFYGGNISASRSLFKSYPINTDDRPIIEYKTPISLHRKQSDGTPQFVADKFAGLVDSLLENTPPTTDPMLAGQNPQNRNLPLAGAAVHKAYIAIALNDQPSWEQNWQDFLRNWVDEVAAVEE
;
A
#
# COMPACT_ATOMS: atom_id res chain seq x y z
N GLY A 1 -12.25 1.05 10.04
CA GLY A 1 -12.59 0.71 11.43
C GLY A 1 -11.39 0.24 12.24
N GLU A 2 -10.45 -0.49 11.66
CA GLU A 2 -9.28 -1.05 12.37
C GLU A 2 -8.41 0.02 13.05
N ALA A 3 -8.36 1.22 12.50
CA ALA A 3 -7.57 2.33 13.05
C ALA A 3 -8.15 2.90 14.37
N LEU A 4 -9.33 2.47 14.82
CA LEU A 4 -10.00 3.07 15.97
C LEU A 4 -9.95 2.24 17.26
N ASN A 5 -9.26 1.11 17.27
CA ASN A 5 -9.10 0.34 18.50
C ASN A 5 -8.41 1.22 19.57
N LYS A 6 -9.17 1.58 20.62
CA LYS A 6 -8.75 2.52 21.68
C LYS A 6 -7.47 2.11 22.39
N ASN A 7 -7.15 0.82 22.41
CA ASN A 7 -5.97 0.30 23.12
C ASN A 7 -4.70 0.40 22.29
N ASP A 8 -4.80 0.34 20.95
CA ASP A 8 -3.65 0.27 20.05
C ASP A 8 -3.30 1.64 19.41
N PHE A 9 -4.30 2.54 19.29
CA PHE A 9 -4.13 3.84 18.60
C PHE A 9 -4.58 5.03 19.47
N LYS A 10 -3.98 5.17 20.66
CA LYS A 10 -4.31 6.24 21.60
C LYS A 10 -4.02 7.65 21.07
N ASN A 11 -3.10 7.77 20.11
CA ASN A 11 -2.68 9.06 19.55
C ASN A 11 -3.59 9.57 18.43
N ILE A 12 -4.51 8.74 17.90
CA ILE A 12 -5.48 9.19 16.91
C ILE A 12 -6.50 10.11 17.57
N LYS A 13 -6.58 11.34 17.09
CA LYS A 13 -7.49 12.37 17.61
C LYS A 13 -8.83 12.35 16.89
N GLU A 14 -8.81 12.15 15.60
CA GLU A 14 -10.00 12.16 14.75
C GLU A 14 -9.80 11.26 13.52
N VAL A 15 -10.87 10.59 13.11
CA VAL A 15 -10.96 9.83 11.85
C VAL A 15 -12.20 10.30 11.11
N VAL A 16 -12.03 10.77 9.86
CA VAL A 16 -13.13 11.10 8.97
C VAL A 16 -13.20 10.05 7.89
N VAL A 17 -14.35 9.42 7.74
CA VAL A 17 -14.66 8.43 6.70
C VAL A 17 -15.69 9.02 5.76
N CYS A 18 -15.37 9.11 4.48
CA CYS A 18 -16.31 9.47 3.43
C CYS A 18 -16.77 8.19 2.72
N GLU A 19 -18.09 7.96 2.69
CA GLU A 19 -18.72 6.88 1.95
C GLU A 19 -19.77 7.47 1.02
N LEU A 20 -19.63 7.21 -0.27
CA LEU A 20 -20.50 7.79 -1.30
C LEU A 20 -21.94 7.24 -1.23
N ILE A 21 -22.09 5.96 -0.85
CA ILE A 21 -23.36 5.23 -0.93
C ILE A 21 -24.00 5.17 0.47
N PRO A 22 -25.12 5.89 0.70
CA PRO A 22 -25.80 5.91 2.01
C PRO A 22 -26.18 4.51 2.52
N GLU A 23 -26.59 3.63 1.62
CA GLU A 23 -27.02 2.27 1.93
C GLU A 23 -25.87 1.42 2.50
N VAL A 24 -24.63 1.67 2.06
CA VAL A 24 -23.43 1.02 2.62
C VAL A 24 -23.24 1.41 4.08
N VAL A 25 -23.39 2.70 4.40
CA VAL A 25 -23.30 3.17 5.81
C VAL A 25 -24.39 2.55 6.66
N VAL A 26 -25.63 2.50 6.16
CA VAL A 26 -26.77 1.87 6.86
C VAL A 26 -26.53 0.38 7.07
N ALA A 27 -26.09 -0.33 6.03
CA ALA A 27 -25.81 -1.76 6.10
C ALA A 27 -24.65 -2.07 7.07
N ALA A 28 -23.55 -1.34 6.99
CA ALA A 28 -22.41 -1.49 7.90
C ALA A 28 -22.84 -1.27 9.37
N LYS A 29 -23.59 -0.21 9.64
CA LYS A 29 -24.10 0.08 10.98
C LYS A 29 -25.05 -0.98 11.50
N LYS A 30 -25.83 -1.61 10.61
CA LYS A 30 -26.82 -2.62 10.99
C LYS A 30 -26.25 -4.01 11.18
N TYR A 31 -25.32 -4.42 10.31
CA TYR A 31 -24.86 -5.82 10.20
C TYR A 31 -23.42 -6.04 10.63
N MET A 32 -22.59 -5.00 10.72
CA MET A 32 -21.15 -5.15 10.97
C MET A 32 -20.70 -4.67 12.35
N THR A 33 -21.62 -4.18 13.20
CA THR A 33 -21.32 -3.65 14.52
C THR A 33 -21.48 -4.66 15.68
N GLY A 34 -21.38 -5.96 15.40
CA GLY A 34 -21.46 -7.02 16.43
C GLY A 34 -22.86 -7.34 16.96
N LYS A 35 -23.91 -6.79 16.35
CA LYS A 35 -25.27 -7.06 16.82
C LYS A 35 -25.81 -8.45 16.44
N VAL A 36 -25.11 -9.16 15.54
CA VAL A 36 -25.55 -10.46 15.02
C VAL A 36 -24.79 -11.63 15.67
N ASP A 37 -23.49 -11.45 15.95
CA ASP A 37 -22.61 -12.52 16.46
C ASP A 37 -21.53 -12.03 17.42
N ASP A 38 -21.79 -10.94 18.14
CA ASP A 38 -20.89 -10.27 19.09
C ASP A 38 -19.55 -9.77 18.50
N THR A 39 -19.33 -9.89 17.19
CA THR A 39 -18.11 -9.42 16.51
C THR A 39 -18.33 -8.07 15.88
N ASP A 40 -17.69 -7.02 16.39
CA ASP A 40 -17.69 -5.70 15.77
C ASP A 40 -16.63 -5.61 14.66
N PHE A 41 -17.00 -5.90 13.42
CA PHE A 41 -16.15 -5.76 12.23
C PHE A 41 -15.84 -4.30 11.91
N THR A 42 -16.52 -3.34 12.53
CA THR A 42 -16.26 -1.90 12.32
C THR A 42 -15.23 -1.34 13.31
N ASN A 43 -14.78 -2.17 14.26
CA ASN A 43 -13.82 -1.79 15.31
C ASN A 43 -14.17 -0.46 16.00
N GLY A 44 -15.45 -0.26 16.27
CA GLY A 44 -15.93 0.93 16.95
C GLY A 44 -16.15 2.14 16.05
N LEU A 45 -16.07 2.03 14.72
CA LEU A 45 -16.26 3.16 13.80
C LEU A 45 -17.54 3.96 14.06
N PHE A 46 -18.64 3.30 14.44
CA PHE A 46 -19.93 3.95 14.68
C PHE A 46 -20.19 4.30 16.15
N THR A 47 -19.30 3.94 17.07
CA THR A 47 -19.44 4.15 18.51
C THR A 47 -18.32 4.98 19.12
N ASP A 48 -17.19 5.12 18.44
CA ASP A 48 -16.08 5.94 18.89
C ASP A 48 -16.33 7.42 18.57
N SER A 49 -16.27 8.27 19.59
CA SER A 49 -16.49 9.73 19.45
C SER A 49 -15.47 10.44 18.58
N ARG A 50 -14.32 9.79 18.29
CA ARG A 50 -13.29 10.31 17.37
C ARG A 50 -13.65 10.09 15.91
N ALA A 51 -14.60 9.20 15.61
CA ALA A 51 -14.98 8.84 14.25
C ALA A 51 -16.13 9.72 13.75
N LYS A 52 -15.99 10.19 12.52
CA LYS A 52 -17.04 10.89 11.77
C LYS A 52 -17.26 10.16 10.46
N VAL A 53 -18.43 9.56 10.27
CA VAL A 53 -18.81 8.93 9.01
C VAL A 53 -19.72 9.89 8.26
N LEU A 54 -19.26 10.34 7.09
CA LEU A 54 -19.95 11.27 6.21
C LEU A 54 -20.46 10.52 4.99
N VAL A 55 -21.72 10.74 4.63
CA VAL A 55 -22.26 10.31 3.32
C VAL A 55 -21.90 11.38 2.32
N GLU A 56 -20.70 11.25 1.71
CA GLU A 56 -20.13 12.27 0.83
C GLU A 56 -19.11 11.62 -0.10
N ASP A 57 -18.94 12.23 -1.29
CA ASP A 57 -17.82 11.92 -2.17
C ASP A 57 -16.49 12.39 -1.53
N GLY A 58 -15.58 11.44 -1.29
CA GLY A 58 -14.30 11.73 -0.63
C GLY A 58 -13.43 12.73 -1.40
N ARG A 59 -13.51 12.74 -2.74
CA ARG A 59 -12.80 13.72 -3.57
C ARG A 59 -13.39 15.12 -3.40
N ASN A 60 -14.71 15.26 -3.47
CA ASN A 60 -15.40 16.52 -3.27
C ASN A 60 -15.15 17.04 -1.86
N TYR A 61 -15.16 16.18 -0.86
CA TYR A 61 -14.82 16.53 0.51
C TYR A 61 -13.40 17.10 0.62
N LEU A 62 -12.37 16.46 0.03
CA LEU A 62 -10.99 16.97 0.04
C LEU A 62 -10.85 18.30 -0.69
N MET A 63 -11.62 18.55 -1.74
CA MET A 63 -11.64 19.82 -2.45
C MET A 63 -12.27 20.95 -1.62
N ALA A 64 -13.36 20.65 -0.91
CA ALA A 64 -14.18 21.63 -0.19
C ALA A 64 -13.68 21.92 1.23
N THR A 65 -13.17 20.91 1.96
CA THR A 65 -12.75 21.06 3.35
C THR A 65 -11.53 21.97 3.50
N ASN A 66 -11.44 22.68 4.63
CA ASN A 66 -10.21 23.38 5.07
C ASN A 66 -9.41 22.57 6.09
N GLN A 67 -9.93 21.39 6.50
CA GLN A 67 -9.26 20.51 7.45
C GLN A 67 -7.95 19.96 6.89
N LYS A 68 -6.98 19.73 7.77
CA LYS A 68 -5.70 19.11 7.47
C LYS A 68 -5.62 17.75 8.16
N PHE A 69 -4.90 16.83 7.53
CA PHE A 69 -4.80 15.44 7.97
C PHE A 69 -3.33 15.01 8.05
N ASP A 70 -3.02 14.15 9.02
CA ASP A 70 -1.71 13.52 9.09
C ASP A 70 -1.62 12.33 8.12
N MET A 71 -2.78 11.71 7.81
CA MET A 71 -2.90 10.66 6.82
C MET A 71 -4.19 10.81 6.03
N ILE A 72 -4.11 10.68 4.71
CA ILE A 72 -5.25 10.50 3.82
C ILE A 72 -5.09 9.12 3.19
N ASN A 73 -6.03 8.22 3.48
CA ASN A 73 -6.04 6.85 2.97
C ASN A 73 -7.09 6.71 1.86
N ALA A 74 -6.64 6.51 0.64
CA ALA A 74 -7.47 6.18 -0.51
C ALA A 74 -7.48 4.66 -0.66
N ASP A 75 -8.64 4.06 -0.34
CA ASP A 75 -8.85 2.62 -0.33
C ASP A 75 -8.80 2.02 -1.74
N LEU A 76 -8.96 0.71 -1.83
CA LEU A 76 -8.97 -0.05 -3.07
C LEU A 76 -10.17 0.36 -3.94
N PHE A 77 -9.97 1.37 -4.79
CA PHE A 77 -10.93 1.69 -5.83
C PHE A 77 -10.78 0.70 -6.99
N LEU A 78 -11.90 0.29 -7.55
CA LEU A 78 -11.89 -0.56 -8.75
C LEU A 78 -11.61 0.33 -9.96
N PRO A 79 -10.38 0.33 -10.51
CA PRO A 79 -9.99 1.37 -11.49
C PRO A 79 -10.75 1.27 -12.82
N TYR A 80 -11.44 0.15 -13.06
CA TYR A 80 -12.29 -0.06 -14.23
C TYR A 80 -13.75 0.38 -14.02
N GLN A 81 -14.13 0.80 -12.81
CA GLN A 81 -15.47 1.34 -12.58
C GLN A 81 -15.57 2.77 -13.09
N ARG A 82 -16.71 3.07 -13.69
CA ARG A 82 -17.01 4.40 -14.20
C ARG A 82 -16.94 5.46 -13.08
N GLY A 83 -16.19 6.53 -13.34
CA GLY A 83 -16.00 7.64 -12.42
C GLY A 83 -14.82 7.50 -11.46
N THR A 84 -14.24 6.29 -11.32
CA THR A 84 -13.10 6.10 -10.40
C THR A 84 -11.79 6.61 -10.99
N GLY A 85 -11.67 6.76 -12.30
CA GLY A 85 -10.47 7.27 -12.96
C GLY A 85 -10.04 8.66 -12.46
N SER A 86 -10.99 9.47 -12.01
CA SER A 86 -10.74 10.80 -11.44
C SER A 86 -10.04 10.75 -10.07
N LEU A 87 -10.12 9.64 -9.34
CA LEU A 87 -9.42 9.43 -8.06
C LEU A 87 -7.92 9.15 -8.25
N TYR A 88 -7.50 8.96 -9.50
CA TYR A 88 -6.10 8.81 -9.92
C TYR A 88 -5.61 10.01 -10.74
N SER A 89 -6.35 11.15 -10.72
CA SER A 89 -5.97 12.33 -11.48
C SER A 89 -4.97 13.22 -10.73
N LEU A 90 -4.23 14.01 -11.49
CA LEU A 90 -3.28 14.99 -10.94
C LEU A 90 -3.98 15.97 -10.00
N GLU A 91 -5.17 16.43 -10.38
CA GLU A 91 -5.98 17.39 -9.61
C GLU A 91 -6.42 16.80 -8.26
N HIS A 92 -6.76 15.49 -8.24
CA HIS A 92 -7.07 14.79 -7.00
C HIS A 92 -5.84 14.70 -6.09
N TYR A 93 -4.70 14.26 -6.60
CA TYR A 93 -3.46 14.17 -5.83
C TYR A 93 -2.98 15.51 -5.31
N GLN A 94 -3.08 16.57 -6.11
CA GLN A 94 -2.76 17.93 -5.67
C GLN A 94 -3.71 18.43 -4.58
N SER A 95 -5.01 18.10 -4.68
CA SER A 95 -6.00 18.44 -3.66
C SER A 95 -5.71 17.71 -2.36
N ALA A 96 -5.40 16.41 -2.43
CA ALA A 96 -4.98 15.61 -1.27
C ALA A 96 -3.71 16.18 -0.63
N LYS A 97 -2.65 16.47 -1.41
CA LYS A 97 -1.40 17.07 -0.90
C LYS A 97 -1.65 18.38 -0.16
N LYS A 98 -2.54 19.23 -0.68
CA LYS A 98 -2.93 20.50 -0.01
C LYS A 98 -3.59 20.29 1.35
N ARG A 99 -4.19 19.11 1.60
CA ARG A 99 -4.88 18.76 2.85
C ARG A 99 -4.02 17.97 3.82
N LEU A 100 -2.77 17.71 3.50
CA LEU A 100 -1.83 17.10 4.44
C LEU A 100 -1.20 18.13 5.37
N ASN A 101 -0.98 17.74 6.61
CA ASN A 101 -0.11 18.41 7.55
C ASN A 101 1.36 18.25 7.14
N PRO A 102 2.30 19.08 7.61
CA PRO A 102 3.72 18.77 7.52
C PRO A 102 4.00 17.37 8.11
N GLY A 103 4.79 16.56 7.41
CA GLY A 103 5.01 15.15 7.76
C GLY A 103 3.87 14.20 7.39
N GLY A 104 2.76 14.70 6.86
CA GLY A 104 1.61 13.89 6.49
C GLY A 104 1.82 13.06 5.22
N VAL A 105 1.02 12.01 5.08
CA VAL A 105 1.12 11.05 3.97
C VAL A 105 -0.24 10.83 3.28
N TYR A 106 -0.17 10.63 1.97
CA TYR A 106 -1.29 10.17 1.15
C TYR A 106 -1.02 8.72 0.73
N VAL A 107 -1.93 7.83 1.03
CA VAL A 107 -1.81 6.39 0.73
C VAL A 107 -2.80 6.02 -0.37
N GLN A 108 -2.29 5.55 -1.50
CA GLN A 108 -3.10 5.03 -2.61
C GLN A 108 -2.93 3.52 -2.69
N TRP A 109 -3.95 2.77 -2.36
CA TRP A 109 -3.97 1.33 -2.56
C TRP A 109 -4.29 0.97 -4.00
N LEU A 110 -3.57 -0.02 -4.54
CA LEU A 110 -3.73 -0.50 -5.92
C LEU A 110 -3.76 -2.03 -5.96
N PRO A 111 -4.84 -2.64 -6.47
CA PRO A 111 -4.90 -4.07 -6.73
C PRO A 111 -4.23 -4.36 -8.09
N LEU A 112 -2.97 -4.82 -8.08
CA LEU A 112 -2.19 -5.02 -9.31
C LEU A 112 -2.78 -6.08 -10.25
N TYR A 113 -3.58 -7.00 -9.70
CA TYR A 113 -4.34 -7.98 -10.49
C TYR A 113 -5.52 -7.38 -11.29
N GLN A 114 -5.76 -6.08 -11.16
CA GLN A 114 -6.81 -5.35 -11.89
C GLN A 114 -6.25 -4.30 -12.85
N VAL A 115 -4.96 -4.05 -12.84
CA VAL A 115 -4.31 -3.05 -13.70
C VAL A 115 -3.21 -3.68 -14.54
N SER A 116 -2.99 -3.14 -15.72
CA SER A 116 -1.81 -3.47 -16.53
C SER A 116 -0.60 -2.67 -16.08
N GLU A 117 0.58 -3.06 -16.51
CA GLU A 117 1.82 -2.31 -16.29
C GLU A 117 1.72 -0.86 -16.81
N TYR A 118 1.03 -0.65 -17.93
CA TYR A 118 0.80 0.70 -18.47
C TYR A 118 -0.01 1.57 -17.53
N GLU A 119 -1.12 1.07 -16.99
CA GLU A 119 -1.98 1.82 -16.08
C GLU A 119 -1.27 2.09 -14.75
N PHE A 120 -0.54 1.12 -14.23
CA PHE A 120 0.32 1.31 -13.06
C PHE A 120 1.34 2.43 -13.31
N GLY A 121 2.00 2.42 -14.48
CA GLY A 121 2.94 3.47 -14.88
C GLY A 121 2.30 4.85 -14.96
N VAL A 122 1.09 4.97 -15.54
CA VAL A 122 0.32 6.22 -15.62
C VAL A 122 -0.03 6.74 -14.22
N ILE A 123 -0.56 5.89 -13.35
CA ILE A 123 -0.91 6.25 -11.96
C ILE A 123 0.33 6.72 -11.21
N THR A 124 1.43 5.95 -11.30
CA THR A 124 2.69 6.26 -10.62
C THR A 124 3.29 7.58 -11.13
N GLN A 125 3.34 7.79 -12.44
CA GLN A 125 3.84 9.05 -13.02
C GLN A 125 2.97 10.25 -12.61
N THR A 126 1.65 10.08 -12.55
CA THR A 126 0.73 11.14 -12.11
C THR A 126 0.99 11.49 -10.64
N MET A 127 1.15 10.49 -9.78
CA MET A 127 1.45 10.69 -8.37
C MET A 127 2.81 11.34 -8.16
N LEU A 128 3.85 10.94 -8.92
CA LEU A 128 5.18 11.57 -8.92
C LEU A 128 5.15 13.03 -9.38
N THR A 129 4.18 13.43 -10.17
CA THR A 129 4.00 14.83 -10.57
C THR A 129 3.41 15.68 -9.43
N ALA A 130 2.60 15.10 -8.57
CA ALA A 130 2.02 15.79 -7.42
C ALA A 130 2.93 15.77 -6.18
N PHE A 131 3.62 14.66 -5.95
CA PHE A 131 4.44 14.42 -4.75
C PHE A 131 5.93 14.31 -5.12
N ASP A 132 6.78 14.98 -4.35
CA ASP A 132 8.24 14.92 -4.55
C ASP A 132 8.81 13.59 -4.05
N GLN A 133 8.23 13.05 -2.97
CA GLN A 133 8.59 11.78 -2.38
C GLN A 133 7.42 10.79 -2.49
N VAL A 134 7.67 9.65 -3.14
CA VAL A 134 6.72 8.53 -3.28
C VAL A 134 7.46 7.23 -3.00
N THR A 135 6.88 6.39 -2.16
CA THR A 135 7.40 5.06 -1.85
C THR A 135 6.40 3.98 -2.21
N LEU A 136 6.91 2.77 -2.49
CA LEU A 136 6.12 1.58 -2.78
C LEU A 136 6.13 0.65 -1.57
N TRP A 137 4.95 0.16 -1.19
CA TRP A 137 4.77 -0.83 -0.14
C TRP A 137 3.90 -1.97 -0.63
N ARG A 138 4.28 -3.21 -0.32
CA ARG A 138 3.46 -4.40 -0.57
C ARG A 138 2.45 -4.58 0.55
N HIS A 139 1.26 -5.08 0.23
CA HIS A 139 0.29 -5.54 1.23
C HIS A 139 0.50 -7.02 1.55
N ASN A 140 0.89 -7.80 0.54
CA ASN A 140 1.08 -9.24 0.63
C ASN A 140 2.20 -9.71 -0.31
N PHE A 141 2.50 -11.01 -0.26
CA PHE A 141 3.46 -11.69 -1.13
C PHE A 141 2.78 -12.74 -2.03
N ARG A 142 1.45 -12.67 -2.19
CA ARG A 142 0.66 -13.66 -2.93
C ARG A 142 0.76 -13.43 -4.44
N PRO A 143 1.37 -14.35 -5.20
CA PRO A 143 1.48 -14.21 -6.66
C PRO A 143 0.11 -14.20 -7.33
N GLY A 144 -0.09 -13.26 -8.26
CA GLY A 144 -1.35 -13.08 -8.97
C GLY A 144 -2.46 -12.38 -8.18
N GLY A 145 -2.21 -12.03 -6.92
CA GLY A 145 -3.12 -11.30 -6.05
C GLY A 145 -2.44 -10.13 -5.31
N GLU A 146 -1.37 -9.59 -5.92
CA GLU A 146 -0.60 -8.50 -5.32
C GLU A 146 -1.45 -7.24 -5.18
N ILE A 147 -1.38 -6.68 -3.98
CA ILE A 147 -1.90 -5.36 -3.63
C ILE A 147 -0.74 -4.53 -3.13
N VAL A 148 -0.67 -3.29 -3.57
CA VAL A 148 0.39 -2.36 -3.15
C VAL A 148 -0.20 -1.03 -2.69
N ALA A 149 0.55 -0.32 -1.85
CA ALA A 149 0.34 1.07 -1.54
C ALA A 149 1.43 1.91 -2.20
N LEU A 150 1.03 2.93 -2.95
CA LEU A 150 1.88 4.06 -3.28
C LEU A 150 1.67 5.12 -2.21
N ILE A 151 2.73 5.51 -1.51
CA ILE A 151 2.65 6.50 -0.44
C ILE A 151 3.35 7.78 -0.88
N GLY A 152 2.56 8.84 -1.07
CA GLY A 152 3.03 10.19 -1.35
C GLY A 152 3.22 10.97 -0.06
N HIS A 153 4.40 11.56 0.14
CA HIS A 153 4.74 12.33 1.31
C HIS A 153 4.50 13.83 1.05
N GLN A 154 3.96 14.52 2.04
CA GLN A 154 3.71 15.98 1.95
C GLN A 154 5.03 16.75 1.79
N ASP A 155 6.06 16.33 2.53
CA ASP A 155 7.36 16.98 2.51
C ASP A 155 8.20 16.54 1.30
N SER A 156 9.00 17.46 0.78
CA SER A 156 9.90 17.18 -0.35
C SER A 156 11.16 16.39 0.06
N SER A 157 11.47 16.37 1.35
CA SER A 157 12.56 15.58 1.91
C SER A 157 12.04 14.23 2.41
N PRO A 158 12.81 13.14 2.25
CA PRO A 158 12.44 11.86 2.82
C PRO A 158 12.34 11.93 4.34
N ILE A 159 11.27 11.35 4.90
CA ILE A 159 11.12 11.16 6.34
C ILE A 159 11.50 9.71 6.65
N PRO A 160 12.55 9.46 7.46
CA PRO A 160 12.96 8.12 7.81
C PRO A 160 11.83 7.32 8.47
N ILE A 161 11.73 6.03 8.14
CA ILE A 161 10.63 5.15 8.57
C ILE A 161 10.52 5.08 10.11
N ASN A 162 11.64 5.16 10.83
CA ASN A 162 11.65 5.16 12.30
C ASN A 162 10.95 6.38 12.92
N GLU A 163 10.89 7.52 12.22
CA GLU A 163 10.20 8.73 12.67
C GLU A 163 8.69 8.66 12.41
N LEU A 164 8.24 7.73 11.58
CA LEU A 164 6.82 7.53 11.26
C LEU A 164 6.03 6.80 12.37
N GLY A 165 6.59 6.64 13.55
CA GLY A 165 5.88 6.08 14.72
C GLY A 165 5.61 4.57 14.65
N VAL A 166 6.39 3.83 13.88
CA VAL A 166 6.30 2.36 13.76
C VAL A 166 6.51 1.65 15.12
N GLU A 167 7.13 2.32 16.09
CA GLU A 167 7.38 1.80 17.44
C GLU A 167 6.11 1.41 18.24
N ASN A 168 4.93 1.83 17.80
CA ASN A 168 3.70 1.65 18.56
C ASN A 168 2.69 0.66 17.96
N ILE A 169 3.02 -0.01 16.86
CA ILE A 169 2.14 -1.02 16.26
C ILE A 169 2.28 -2.34 17.03
N LYS A 170 1.62 -2.44 18.18
CA LYS A 170 1.41 -3.73 18.83
C LYS A 170 0.41 -4.51 18.01
N ARG A 171 0.89 -5.47 17.23
CA ARG A 171 0.02 -6.40 16.48
C ARG A 171 -0.73 -7.30 17.46
N LYS A 172 -1.94 -6.92 17.79
CA LYS A 172 -2.95 -7.85 18.27
C LYS A 172 -3.86 -8.14 17.09
N ASN A 173 -3.78 -9.39 16.59
CA ASN A 173 -4.74 -10.01 15.70
C ASN A 173 -5.15 -9.13 14.49
N ILE A 174 -4.41 -9.22 13.38
CA ILE A 174 -4.95 -8.84 12.08
C ILE A 174 -5.81 -10.03 11.62
N PRO A 175 -7.16 -9.95 11.69
CA PRO A 175 -8.01 -11.02 11.18
C PRO A 175 -7.89 -11.03 9.65
N ASN A 176 -7.75 -12.21 9.07
CA ASN A 176 -7.79 -12.47 7.62
C ASN A 176 -6.55 -12.10 6.78
N TYR A 177 -5.37 -11.97 7.34
CA TYR A 177 -4.18 -12.24 6.54
C TYR A 177 -4.09 -13.74 6.26
N ASP A 178 -3.73 -14.10 5.02
CA ASP A 178 -3.54 -15.49 4.59
C ASP A 178 -2.66 -16.20 5.63
N HIS A 179 -3.33 -16.95 6.50
CA HIS A 179 -2.79 -17.44 7.76
C HIS A 179 -1.56 -18.35 7.58
N GLU A 180 -1.44 -19.03 6.43
CA GLU A 180 -0.33 -19.97 6.20
C GLU A 180 1.01 -19.27 5.96
N VAL A 181 1.02 -18.12 5.26
CA VAL A 181 2.27 -17.44 4.91
C VAL A 181 2.84 -16.66 6.08
N ILE A 182 1.99 -15.97 6.83
CA ILE A 182 2.43 -15.14 7.96
C ILE A 182 2.56 -15.93 9.26
N GLN A 183 1.79 -17.02 9.44
CA GLN A 183 1.99 -17.93 10.58
C GLN A 183 3.30 -18.69 10.50
N ASN A 184 3.79 -18.98 9.29
CA ASN A 184 5.08 -19.63 9.08
C ASN A 184 6.26 -18.63 9.10
N LEU A 185 6.03 -17.39 8.71
CA LEU A 185 6.92 -16.28 9.00
C LEU A 185 6.44 -15.69 10.34
N HIS A 186 6.86 -16.20 11.45
CA HIS A 186 6.68 -15.50 12.73
C HIS A 186 7.12 -14.05 12.54
N ILE A 187 6.16 -13.12 12.27
CA ILE A 187 6.43 -11.69 12.17
C ILE A 187 6.12 -11.09 13.56
N PRO A 188 6.99 -11.28 14.54
CA PRO A 188 6.73 -10.85 15.91
C PRO A 188 7.17 -9.43 16.21
N ASN A 189 7.97 -8.81 15.31
CA ASN A 189 8.65 -7.55 15.58
C ASN A 189 8.22 -6.42 14.64
N GLN A 190 8.21 -5.21 15.14
CA GLN A 190 7.88 -3.98 14.40
C GLN A 190 8.79 -3.76 13.17
N ARG A 191 10.05 -4.23 13.24
CA ARG A 191 11.01 -4.20 12.12
C ARG A 191 10.50 -4.94 10.89
N ASP A 192 9.69 -5.99 11.07
CA ASP A 192 9.25 -6.88 10.00
C ASP A 192 8.29 -6.20 9.01
N ILE A 193 7.75 -5.03 9.36
CA ILE A 193 7.02 -4.19 8.41
C ILE A 193 7.92 -3.81 7.22
N LEU A 194 9.24 -3.76 7.40
CA LEU A 194 10.20 -3.45 6.34
C LEU A 194 10.28 -4.54 5.26
N LEU A 195 9.82 -5.78 5.54
CA LEU A 195 9.65 -6.81 4.50
C LEU A 195 8.68 -6.34 3.40
N PHE A 196 7.70 -5.51 3.77
CA PHE A 196 6.69 -5.01 2.85
C PHE A 196 7.15 -3.76 2.08
N TYR A 197 8.27 -3.13 2.47
CA TYR A 197 8.83 -2.02 1.73
C TYR A 197 9.34 -2.48 0.36
N GLY A 198 8.77 -1.91 -0.70
CA GLY A 198 9.09 -2.27 -2.09
C GLY A 198 10.13 -1.36 -2.74
N GLY A 199 10.43 -0.20 -2.13
CA GLY A 199 11.46 0.71 -2.62
C GLY A 199 11.03 2.16 -2.80
N ASN A 200 12.00 2.99 -3.14
CA ASN A 200 11.85 4.43 -3.34
C ASN A 200 11.51 4.73 -4.81
N ILE A 201 10.22 4.93 -5.09
CA ILE A 201 9.73 5.30 -6.42
C ILE A 201 10.32 6.64 -6.88
N SER A 202 10.46 7.62 -5.98
CA SER A 202 10.95 8.94 -6.34
C SER A 202 12.41 8.95 -6.79
N ALA A 203 13.24 8.09 -6.22
CA ALA A 203 14.62 7.92 -6.66
C ALA A 203 14.73 7.25 -8.04
N SER A 204 13.69 6.53 -8.44
CA SER A 204 13.60 5.81 -9.74
C SER A 204 12.64 6.48 -10.73
N ARG A 205 12.41 7.79 -10.64
CA ARG A 205 11.51 8.57 -11.53
C ARG A 205 11.75 8.32 -13.02
N SER A 206 12.99 8.01 -13.42
CA SER A 206 13.34 7.74 -14.82
C SER A 206 12.57 6.58 -15.41
N LEU A 207 12.17 5.57 -14.59
CA LEU A 207 11.39 4.41 -15.04
C LEU A 207 9.97 4.81 -15.49
N PHE A 208 9.46 5.94 -15.00
CA PHE A 208 8.08 6.35 -15.21
C PHE A 208 7.91 7.54 -16.17
N LYS A 209 8.99 8.22 -16.57
CA LYS A 209 8.94 9.43 -17.42
C LYS A 209 8.21 9.28 -18.74
N SER A 210 8.19 8.08 -19.32
CA SER A 210 7.54 7.80 -20.60
C SER A 210 6.01 7.69 -20.51
N TYR A 211 5.48 7.50 -19.30
CA TYR A 211 4.04 7.38 -19.11
C TYR A 211 3.37 8.76 -19.05
N PRO A 212 2.20 8.91 -19.68
CA PRO A 212 1.46 10.17 -19.62
C PRO A 212 0.86 10.40 -18.24
N ILE A 213 0.49 11.65 -17.97
CA ILE A 213 -0.18 12.05 -16.74
C ILE A 213 -1.69 11.89 -16.94
N ASN A 214 -2.37 11.28 -15.94
CA ASN A 214 -3.82 11.22 -15.87
C ASN A 214 -4.36 12.51 -15.25
N THR A 215 -5.19 13.25 -15.98
CA THR A 215 -5.82 14.50 -15.53
C THR A 215 -7.33 14.42 -15.68
N ASP A 216 -8.06 15.34 -15.08
CA ASP A 216 -9.52 15.43 -15.23
C ASP A 216 -9.92 15.66 -16.69
N ASP A 217 -9.16 16.49 -17.41
CA ASP A 217 -9.41 16.77 -18.82
C ASP A 217 -8.95 15.62 -19.74
N ARG A 218 -8.01 14.80 -19.28
CA ARG A 218 -7.49 13.63 -20.02
C ARG A 218 -7.50 12.40 -19.13
N PRO A 219 -8.67 11.81 -18.85
CA PRO A 219 -8.84 10.71 -17.90
C PRO A 219 -8.45 9.37 -18.50
N ILE A 220 -7.14 9.13 -18.64
CA ILE A 220 -6.58 7.92 -19.29
C ILE A 220 -7.03 6.66 -18.55
N ILE A 221 -7.00 6.66 -17.23
CA ILE A 221 -7.38 5.52 -16.39
C ILE A 221 -8.84 5.14 -16.62
N GLU A 222 -9.74 6.14 -16.69
CA GLU A 222 -11.18 5.93 -16.92
C GLU A 222 -11.48 5.11 -18.18
N TYR A 223 -10.68 5.30 -19.24
CA TYR A 223 -10.92 4.64 -20.53
C TYR A 223 -10.05 3.41 -20.75
N LYS A 224 -8.83 3.36 -20.21
CA LYS A 224 -7.89 2.27 -20.47
C LYS A 224 -8.15 1.04 -19.61
N THR A 225 -8.48 1.23 -18.34
CA THR A 225 -8.61 0.12 -17.40
C THR A 225 -9.76 -0.84 -17.76
N PRO A 226 -10.96 -0.37 -18.19
CA PRO A 226 -12.00 -1.28 -18.69
C PRO A 226 -11.55 -2.11 -19.89
N ILE A 227 -10.77 -1.52 -20.80
CA ILE A 227 -10.22 -2.22 -21.97
C ILE A 227 -9.23 -3.30 -21.54
N SER A 228 -8.32 -2.98 -20.61
CA SER A 228 -7.34 -3.94 -20.10
C SER A 228 -8.01 -5.10 -19.37
N LEU A 229 -9.04 -4.82 -18.56
CA LEU A 229 -9.82 -5.86 -17.90
C LEU A 229 -10.54 -6.76 -18.89
N HIS A 230 -11.16 -6.17 -19.92
CA HIS A 230 -11.82 -6.95 -20.98
C HIS A 230 -10.81 -7.87 -21.71
N ARG A 231 -9.63 -7.37 -22.05
CA ARG A 231 -8.56 -8.17 -22.66
C ARG A 231 -8.11 -9.31 -21.74
N LYS A 232 -7.94 -9.04 -20.45
CA LYS A 232 -7.63 -10.10 -19.47
C LYS A 232 -8.66 -11.23 -19.52
N GLN A 233 -9.95 -10.88 -19.59
CA GLN A 233 -11.04 -11.84 -19.61
C GLN A 233 -11.17 -12.59 -20.94
N SER A 234 -10.87 -11.93 -22.07
CA SER A 234 -11.06 -12.48 -23.42
C SER A 234 -9.85 -13.28 -23.93
N ASP A 235 -8.64 -12.82 -23.69
CA ASP A 235 -7.41 -13.39 -24.25
C ASP A 235 -6.35 -13.78 -23.20
N GLY A 236 -6.66 -13.62 -21.90
CA GLY A 236 -5.77 -13.96 -20.81
C GLY A 236 -4.57 -13.02 -20.66
N THR A 237 -4.61 -11.80 -21.25
CA THR A 237 -3.51 -10.83 -21.12
C THR A 237 -3.13 -10.63 -19.66
N PRO A 238 -1.86 -10.88 -19.26
CA PRO A 238 -1.43 -10.78 -17.88
C PRO A 238 -1.53 -9.34 -17.36
N GLN A 239 -2.02 -9.19 -16.14
CA GLN A 239 -1.96 -7.93 -15.41
C GLN A 239 -0.54 -7.69 -14.86
N PHE A 240 -0.35 -6.61 -14.10
CA PHE A 240 0.94 -6.23 -13.54
C PHE A 240 1.23 -6.97 -12.23
N VAL A 241 1.37 -8.29 -12.30
CA VAL A 241 1.53 -9.21 -11.17
C VAL A 241 2.73 -10.13 -11.35
N ALA A 242 3.05 -10.90 -10.32
CA ALA A 242 4.09 -11.92 -10.30
C ALA A 242 5.44 -11.38 -10.82
N ASP A 243 6.07 -12.03 -11.82
CA ASP A 243 7.40 -11.67 -12.32
C ASP A 243 7.53 -10.22 -12.78
N LYS A 244 6.47 -9.65 -13.38
CA LYS A 244 6.49 -8.25 -13.83
C LYS A 244 6.60 -7.29 -12.64
N PHE A 245 5.84 -7.54 -11.59
CA PHE A 245 5.90 -6.73 -10.39
C PHE A 245 7.20 -6.98 -9.61
N ALA A 246 7.63 -8.23 -9.50
CA ALA A 246 8.92 -8.57 -8.88
C ALA A 246 10.09 -7.86 -9.58
N GLY A 247 10.09 -7.82 -10.93
CA GLY A 247 11.10 -7.10 -11.71
C GLY A 247 11.12 -5.59 -11.46
N LEU A 248 9.95 -4.97 -11.24
CA LEU A 248 9.90 -3.56 -10.81
C LEU A 248 10.55 -3.39 -9.43
N VAL A 249 10.21 -4.24 -8.47
CA VAL A 249 10.78 -4.16 -7.10
C VAL A 249 12.30 -4.33 -7.14
N ASP A 250 12.81 -5.30 -7.90
CA ASP A 250 14.25 -5.48 -8.10
C ASP A 250 14.89 -4.20 -8.65
N SER A 251 14.31 -3.61 -9.69
CA SER A 251 14.80 -2.35 -10.30
C SER A 251 14.80 -1.17 -9.31
N LEU A 252 13.79 -1.08 -8.43
CA LEU A 252 13.73 -0.04 -7.41
C LEU A 252 14.84 -0.21 -6.36
N LEU A 253 15.07 -1.45 -5.91
CA LEU A 253 16.08 -1.78 -4.89
C LEU A 253 17.51 -1.71 -5.47
N GLU A 254 17.70 -1.94 -6.77
CA GLU A 254 18.97 -1.74 -7.48
C GLU A 254 19.29 -0.26 -7.66
N ASN A 255 18.30 0.55 -8.09
CA ASN A 255 18.47 1.99 -8.29
C ASN A 255 18.71 2.75 -6.99
N THR A 256 18.10 2.26 -5.90
CA THR A 256 18.26 2.83 -4.55
C THR A 256 18.45 1.68 -3.57
N PRO A 257 19.69 1.18 -3.43
CA PRO A 257 19.98 0.10 -2.50
C PRO A 257 19.59 0.47 -1.06
N PRO A 258 19.09 -0.48 -0.27
CA PRO A 258 18.64 -0.24 1.10
C PRO A 258 19.70 0.45 2.00
N THR A 259 20.99 0.25 1.71
CA THR A 259 22.09 0.88 2.43
C THR A 259 22.18 2.38 2.17
N THR A 260 21.68 2.87 1.04
CA THR A 260 21.73 4.28 0.63
C THR A 260 20.35 4.92 0.55
N ASP A 261 19.28 4.14 0.75
CA ASP A 261 17.91 4.68 0.72
C ASP A 261 17.69 5.60 1.92
N PRO A 262 17.39 6.90 1.69
CA PRO A 262 17.16 7.86 2.76
C PRO A 262 15.96 7.50 3.64
N MET A 263 14.98 6.73 3.11
CA MET A 263 13.84 6.24 3.90
C MET A 263 14.26 5.23 4.97
N LEU A 264 15.38 4.55 4.78
CA LEU A 264 15.94 3.55 5.69
C LEU A 264 17.12 4.08 6.51
N ALA A 265 17.46 5.38 6.39
CA ALA A 265 18.65 5.97 6.98
C ALA A 265 18.75 5.78 8.51
N GLY A 266 17.61 5.80 9.21
CA GLY A 266 17.53 5.61 10.66
C GLY A 266 17.56 4.15 11.11
N GLN A 267 17.53 3.17 10.19
CA GLN A 267 17.52 1.76 10.53
C GLN A 267 18.91 1.20 10.75
N ASN A 268 19.05 0.21 11.64
CA ASN A 268 20.31 -0.53 11.80
C ASN A 268 20.61 -1.34 10.51
N PRO A 269 21.87 -1.80 10.31
CA PRO A 269 22.26 -2.50 9.09
C PRO A 269 21.44 -3.76 8.79
N GLN A 270 21.03 -4.52 9.81
CA GLN A 270 20.23 -5.73 9.65
C GLN A 270 18.82 -5.40 9.16
N ASN A 271 18.16 -4.42 9.76
CA ASN A 271 16.83 -3.99 9.36
C ASN A 271 16.81 -3.41 7.93
N ARG A 272 17.92 -2.78 7.49
CA ARG A 272 18.04 -2.25 6.13
C ARG A 272 17.96 -3.34 5.06
N ASN A 273 18.30 -4.59 5.38
CA ASN A 273 18.23 -5.70 4.43
C ASN A 273 16.83 -6.33 4.31
N LEU A 274 15.89 -6.01 5.22
CA LEU A 274 14.56 -6.58 5.19
C LEU A 274 13.78 -6.32 3.88
N PRO A 275 13.88 -5.18 3.18
CA PRO A 275 13.31 -5.02 1.85
C PRO A 275 13.80 -6.05 0.82
N LEU A 276 15.09 -6.42 0.87
CA LEU A 276 15.67 -7.48 0.03
C LEU A 276 15.11 -8.86 0.41
N ALA A 277 14.97 -9.14 1.72
CA ALA A 277 14.31 -10.34 2.19
C ALA A 277 12.85 -10.40 1.69
N GLY A 278 12.11 -9.30 1.76
CA GLY A 278 10.76 -9.20 1.22
C GLY A 278 10.66 -9.41 -0.29
N ALA A 279 11.64 -8.96 -1.06
CA ALA A 279 11.72 -9.23 -2.50
C ALA A 279 12.00 -10.71 -2.77
N ALA A 280 12.91 -11.32 -2.01
CA ALA A 280 13.27 -12.73 -2.14
C ALA A 280 12.09 -13.65 -1.78
N VAL A 281 11.38 -13.41 -0.67
CA VAL A 281 10.21 -14.24 -0.30
C VAL A 281 9.10 -14.15 -1.32
N HIS A 282 8.85 -12.97 -1.91
CA HIS A 282 7.86 -12.85 -2.98
C HIS A 282 8.25 -13.71 -4.19
N LYS A 283 9.52 -13.66 -4.64
CA LYS A 283 10.01 -14.51 -5.74
C LYS A 283 9.98 -16.00 -5.39
N ALA A 284 10.21 -16.37 -4.14
CA ALA A 284 10.06 -17.75 -3.69
C ALA A 284 8.60 -18.25 -3.85
N TYR A 285 7.60 -17.43 -3.52
CA TYR A 285 6.20 -17.79 -3.73
C TYR A 285 5.81 -17.86 -5.21
N ILE A 286 6.37 -16.99 -6.07
CA ILE A 286 6.20 -17.09 -7.51
C ILE A 286 6.75 -18.42 -8.01
N ALA A 287 7.94 -18.82 -7.59
CA ALA A 287 8.56 -20.10 -7.95
C ALA A 287 7.71 -21.32 -7.49
N ILE A 288 7.13 -21.26 -6.27
CA ILE A 288 6.17 -22.28 -5.81
C ILE A 288 4.96 -22.35 -6.75
N ALA A 289 4.37 -21.23 -7.10
CA ALA A 289 3.19 -21.18 -7.96
C ALA A 289 3.46 -21.73 -9.38
N LEU A 290 4.72 -21.65 -9.83
CA LEU A 290 5.18 -22.18 -11.12
C LEU A 290 5.74 -23.60 -11.04
N ASN A 291 5.80 -24.23 -9.86
CA ASN A 291 6.47 -25.50 -9.61
C ASN A 291 7.96 -25.50 -9.99
N ASP A 292 8.64 -24.37 -9.85
CA ASP A 292 10.06 -24.18 -10.12
C ASP A 292 10.87 -24.33 -8.83
N GLN A 293 11.22 -25.59 -8.50
CA GLN A 293 11.95 -25.93 -7.29
C GLN A 293 13.34 -25.25 -7.21
N PRO A 294 14.18 -25.21 -8.26
CA PRO A 294 15.48 -24.54 -8.20
C PRO A 294 15.38 -23.05 -7.87
N SER A 295 14.46 -22.33 -8.51
CA SER A 295 14.23 -20.91 -8.24
C SER A 295 13.67 -20.69 -6.83
N TRP A 296 12.82 -21.59 -6.34
CA TRP A 296 12.34 -21.52 -4.96
C TRP A 296 13.50 -21.66 -3.96
N GLU A 297 14.34 -22.69 -4.10
CA GLU A 297 15.47 -22.91 -3.20
C GLU A 297 16.42 -21.71 -3.18
N GLN A 298 16.76 -21.16 -4.34
CA GLN A 298 17.63 -19.98 -4.45
C GLN A 298 17.01 -18.77 -3.75
N ASN A 299 15.75 -18.44 -4.04
CA ASN A 299 15.09 -17.28 -3.45
C ASN A 299 14.85 -17.43 -1.94
N TRP A 300 14.62 -18.67 -1.48
CA TRP A 300 14.50 -18.95 -0.05
C TRP A 300 15.82 -18.74 0.69
N GLN A 301 16.96 -19.16 0.10
CA GLN A 301 18.28 -18.88 0.66
C GLN A 301 18.59 -17.38 0.68
N ASP A 302 18.19 -16.64 -0.36
CA ASP A 302 18.33 -15.19 -0.41
C ASP A 302 17.47 -14.49 0.66
N PHE A 303 16.25 -15.00 0.90
CA PHE A 303 15.41 -14.56 2.02
C PHE A 303 16.11 -14.76 3.36
N LEU A 304 16.56 -15.97 3.66
CA LEU A 304 17.22 -16.29 4.93
C LEU A 304 18.48 -15.44 5.14
N ARG A 305 19.29 -15.21 4.11
CA ARG A 305 20.50 -14.38 4.17
C ARG A 305 20.22 -12.94 4.56
N ASN A 306 19.11 -12.37 4.08
CA ASN A 306 18.72 -11.00 4.34
C ASN A 306 17.83 -10.83 5.57
N TRP A 307 17.23 -11.91 6.05
CA TRP A 307 16.38 -11.96 7.25
C TRP A 307 17.17 -12.61 8.40
N VAL A 308 18.16 -11.92 8.92
CA VAL A 308 18.91 -12.40 10.09
C VAL A 308 18.10 -12.08 11.34
N ASP A 309 17.70 -13.10 12.08
CA ASP A 309 17.12 -12.94 13.41
C ASP A 309 18.24 -12.87 14.45
N GLU A 310 18.18 -11.89 15.38
CA GLU A 310 19.19 -11.75 16.44
C GLU A 310 19.27 -12.99 17.35
N VAL A 311 18.24 -13.83 17.35
CA VAL A 311 18.20 -15.07 18.17
C VAL A 311 19.12 -16.15 17.61
N ALA A 312 19.39 -16.19 16.30
CA ALA A 312 20.26 -17.20 15.69
C ALA A 312 21.78 -16.91 15.91
N ALA A 313 22.13 -15.71 16.31
CA ALA A 313 23.53 -15.30 16.52
C ALA A 313 24.05 -15.62 17.95
N VAL A 314 23.22 -16.14 18.83
CA VAL A 314 23.58 -16.46 20.23
C VAL A 314 23.82 -17.96 20.46
N GLU A 315 23.55 -18.81 19.48
CA GLU A 315 23.73 -20.27 19.58
C GLU A 315 24.93 -20.83 18.77
N GLU A 316 25.86 -19.98 18.26
CA GLU A 316 27.19 -20.36 17.84
C GLU A 316 28.26 -19.86 18.86
#